data_6d4997d13d2e022a8e27e6c3c1a2dfe3
#
_entry.id   6d4997d13d2e022a8e27e6c3c1a2dfe3
#
_cell.length_a   1.000
_cell.length_b   1.000
_cell.length_c   1.000
_cell.angle_alpha   90.00
_cell.angle_beta   90.00
_cell.angle_gamma   90.00
#
_symmetry.space_group_name_H-M   'P 1'
#
loop_
_entity.id
_entity.type
_entity.pdbx_description
1 polymer ?
#
loop_
_entity_poly.entity_id
_entity_poly.type
_entity_poly.pdbx_seq_one_letter_code
_entity_poly.pdbx_strand_id
1 'polypeptide(L)'
;METDFILSMPIPVCVVGTDGTIVKANPLMKDVILYEDIVGANFFALTGIKRETLVKANEESVVLDKNDKFFRLKVNEEASLDDEIIVFFDDRTVREGFRAKLEQERATMMFINIDNYEELLASVPEEYKRVIPSQIDSIVRKWAASYGSPVVSTGADSYVMVSTNGDTSRMIEDNFAVLDEVRNIDAEVDFPISISIGVGISQDGLNEATDLAESALELALGRGGDQAVVKDDEHTKYYGGSTQTVEKNNRGKTRVIAHAIKHLVKDADKVLIMGHRWPDMDSLGAAIGAYSICRFLEKDACIVIEEHNEAIEGIYQQAVDSEVYNIVKHEKAIQIADSAKNPLLIIVDVNRPMLVECEELLSKCKDIVLIDHHRRTEDSLRNTAVSYVESYASSASELVTEIVQHISQKRFITKFEGEAMLAGIMVDTNNFSGRSGVRTFEAAAWLKRSGADTTEVKRYFQTDRDDFKTKATAIANAEFCDNGIVFARTEVNNANSTIINAQVADELLMVKGVKASLVLGKNIKGQTIISARSLGEVNVQVLMEKFGGGGHFTSAAAQVNEDYEEVKAELEKVIEEYLHKDSEEDK
;
A
#
# COMPACT_ATOMS: atom_id res chain seq x y z
N MET A 1 -32.67 -26.13 53.64
CA MET A 1 -33.22 -24.87 53.15
C MET A 1 -32.42 -24.27 51.99
N GLU A 2 -31.10 -24.19 52.06
CA GLU A 2 -30.28 -23.63 50.95
C GLU A 2 -30.27 -24.48 49.66
N THR A 3 -30.36 -25.81 49.82
CA THR A 3 -30.30 -26.75 48.69
C THR A 3 -31.54 -26.70 47.81
N ASP A 4 -32.74 -26.42 48.39
CA ASP A 4 -34.00 -26.34 47.65
C ASP A 4 -34.12 -25.04 46.83
N PHE A 5 -33.43 -23.98 47.25
CA PHE A 5 -33.49 -22.70 46.57
C PHE A 5 -32.80 -22.74 45.19
N ILE A 6 -31.60 -23.31 45.10
CA ILE A 6 -30.86 -23.44 43.81
C ILE A 6 -31.65 -24.29 42.82
N LEU A 7 -32.25 -25.41 43.29
CA LEU A 7 -33.03 -26.27 42.40
C LEU A 7 -34.32 -25.63 41.89
N SER A 8 -34.86 -24.64 42.61
CA SER A 8 -36.11 -23.92 42.24
C SER A 8 -35.90 -22.65 41.40
N MET A 9 -34.66 -22.28 41.12
CA MET A 9 -34.38 -21.06 40.31
C MET A 9 -34.89 -21.21 38.87
N PRO A 10 -35.53 -20.16 38.30
CA PRO A 10 -36.09 -20.19 36.94
C PRO A 10 -35.02 -19.97 35.85
N ILE A 11 -33.75 -20.02 36.20
CA ILE A 11 -32.60 -19.87 35.27
C ILE A 11 -31.64 -21.06 35.52
N PRO A 12 -30.86 -21.47 34.51
CA PRO A 12 -29.84 -22.47 34.69
C PRO A 12 -28.79 -22.02 35.71
N VAL A 13 -28.50 -22.84 36.69
CA VAL A 13 -27.54 -22.53 37.75
C VAL A 13 -26.84 -23.83 38.23
N CYS A 14 -25.55 -23.70 38.50
CA CYS A 14 -24.75 -24.75 39.12
C CYS A 14 -23.82 -24.20 40.19
N VAL A 15 -23.36 -25.08 41.06
CA VAL A 15 -22.32 -24.81 42.06
C VAL A 15 -21.05 -25.56 41.64
N VAL A 16 -19.96 -24.83 41.51
CA VAL A 16 -18.66 -25.35 41.09
C VAL A 16 -17.70 -25.32 42.28
N GLY A 17 -17.18 -26.47 42.65
CA GLY A 17 -16.23 -26.63 43.75
C GLY A 17 -14.83 -26.05 43.40
N THR A 18 -13.97 -26.01 44.42
CA THR A 18 -12.59 -25.50 44.26
C THR A 18 -11.74 -26.28 43.27
N ASP A 19 -12.02 -27.55 43.11
CA ASP A 19 -11.40 -28.48 42.14
C ASP A 19 -12.02 -28.42 40.73
N GLY A 20 -13.05 -27.58 40.54
CA GLY A 20 -13.80 -27.48 39.30
C GLY A 20 -14.93 -28.49 39.14
N THR A 21 -15.18 -29.35 40.13
CA THR A 21 -16.27 -30.32 40.10
C THR A 21 -17.62 -29.63 40.28
N ILE A 22 -18.61 -29.96 39.47
CA ILE A 22 -19.99 -29.50 39.66
C ILE A 22 -20.61 -30.23 40.85
N VAL A 23 -20.77 -29.50 41.95
CA VAL A 23 -21.29 -30.06 43.21
C VAL A 23 -22.81 -30.17 43.18
N LYS A 24 -23.47 -29.19 42.58
CA LYS A 24 -24.94 -29.11 42.44
C LYS A 24 -25.32 -28.43 41.13
N ALA A 25 -26.45 -28.79 40.56
CA ALA A 25 -27.03 -28.14 39.38
C ALA A 25 -28.55 -28.28 39.41
N ASN A 26 -29.25 -27.27 38.90
CA ASN A 26 -30.67 -27.36 38.69
C ASN A 26 -31.02 -28.09 37.36
N PRO A 27 -32.28 -28.59 37.20
CA PRO A 27 -32.67 -29.32 35.99
C PRO A 27 -32.48 -28.54 34.67
N LEU A 28 -32.52 -27.20 34.71
CA LEU A 28 -32.36 -26.35 33.54
C LEU A 28 -30.92 -26.36 32.96
N MET A 29 -29.96 -26.82 33.75
CA MET A 29 -28.59 -26.97 33.25
C MET A 29 -28.44 -28.02 32.14
N LYS A 30 -29.42 -28.95 32.00
CA LYS A 30 -29.47 -29.90 30.88
C LYS A 30 -29.58 -29.18 29.52
N ASP A 31 -30.28 -28.02 29.48
CA ASP A 31 -30.44 -27.21 28.25
C ASP A 31 -29.17 -26.47 27.88
N VAL A 32 -28.23 -26.31 28.82
CA VAL A 32 -26.94 -25.61 28.59
C VAL A 32 -25.88 -26.61 28.13
N ILE A 33 -25.77 -27.78 28.82
CA ILE A 33 -24.62 -28.70 28.63
C ILE A 33 -25.04 -30.02 27.95
N LEU A 34 -26.29 -30.22 27.59
CA LEU A 34 -26.82 -31.42 26.90
C LEU A 34 -26.37 -32.78 27.49
N TYR A 35 -26.11 -32.84 28.79
CA TYR A 35 -25.77 -34.05 29.52
C TYR A 35 -26.86 -34.35 30.55
N GLU A 36 -27.21 -35.64 30.71
CA GLU A 36 -28.29 -36.00 31.63
C GLU A 36 -27.87 -35.90 33.09
N ASP A 37 -26.61 -36.14 33.40
CA ASP A 37 -26.07 -36.03 34.76
C ASP A 37 -24.72 -35.29 34.74
N ILE A 38 -24.78 -34.01 35.14
CA ILE A 38 -23.59 -33.14 35.15
C ILE A 38 -22.97 -32.98 36.54
N VAL A 39 -23.65 -33.48 37.59
CA VAL A 39 -23.12 -33.46 38.95
C VAL A 39 -21.96 -34.42 39.04
N GLY A 40 -20.82 -33.96 39.55
CA GLY A 40 -19.57 -34.71 39.58
C GLY A 40 -18.66 -34.53 38.38
N ALA A 41 -19.16 -33.89 37.28
CA ALA A 41 -18.34 -33.57 36.13
C ALA A 41 -17.49 -32.31 36.36
N ASN A 42 -16.38 -32.17 35.62
CA ASN A 42 -15.53 -30.99 35.71
C ASN A 42 -16.07 -29.85 34.82
N PHE A 43 -16.44 -28.74 35.43
CA PHE A 43 -17.01 -27.55 34.79
C PHE A 43 -16.09 -26.97 33.73
N PHE A 44 -14.79 -26.85 34.04
CA PHE A 44 -13.83 -26.21 33.14
C PHE A 44 -13.58 -27.06 31.89
N ALA A 45 -13.57 -28.37 32.04
CA ALA A 45 -13.48 -29.31 30.92
C ALA A 45 -14.73 -29.24 30.01
N LEU A 46 -15.92 -29.05 30.59
CA LEU A 46 -17.18 -28.98 29.87
C LEU A 46 -17.38 -27.64 29.16
N THR A 47 -16.90 -26.53 29.72
CA THR A 47 -17.14 -25.18 29.21
C THR A 47 -15.95 -24.57 28.51
N GLY A 48 -14.74 -25.06 28.76
CA GLY A 48 -13.49 -24.45 28.27
C GLY A 48 -13.09 -23.15 29.02
N ILE A 49 -13.88 -22.74 30.02
CA ILE A 49 -13.65 -21.48 30.75
C ILE A 49 -12.71 -21.77 31.94
N LYS A 50 -11.67 -20.95 32.11
CA LYS A 50 -10.75 -21.07 33.25
C LYS A 50 -11.36 -20.48 34.51
N ARG A 51 -10.93 -20.99 35.68
CA ARG A 51 -11.44 -20.54 36.98
C ARG A 51 -11.21 -19.06 37.23
N GLU A 52 -10.02 -18.55 36.87
CA GLU A 52 -9.66 -17.13 37.02
C GLU A 52 -10.58 -16.21 36.21
N THR A 53 -10.99 -16.65 35.01
CA THR A 53 -11.95 -15.95 34.17
C THR A 53 -13.37 -16.01 34.77
N LEU A 54 -13.75 -17.16 35.33
CA LEU A 54 -15.07 -17.35 35.92
C LEU A 54 -15.30 -16.47 37.16
N VAL A 55 -14.30 -16.33 38.02
CA VAL A 55 -14.39 -15.46 39.22
C VAL A 55 -14.65 -13.99 38.83
N LYS A 56 -14.10 -13.55 37.68
CA LYS A 56 -14.29 -12.19 37.17
C LYS A 56 -15.55 -12.00 36.31
N ALA A 57 -16.41 -13.00 36.19
CA ALA A 57 -17.56 -12.98 35.29
C ALA A 57 -18.60 -11.88 35.58
N ASN A 58 -18.56 -11.24 36.75
CA ASN A 58 -19.40 -10.09 37.07
C ASN A 58 -18.77 -8.76 36.60
N GLU A 59 -17.44 -8.68 36.53
CA GLU A 59 -16.69 -7.50 36.10
C GLU A 59 -16.45 -7.55 34.57
N GLU A 60 -16.04 -8.71 34.07
CA GLU A 60 -15.78 -8.99 32.67
C GLU A 60 -16.96 -9.80 32.09
N SER A 61 -17.44 -9.42 30.89
CA SER A 61 -18.54 -10.15 30.25
C SER A 61 -18.06 -11.51 29.73
N VAL A 62 -18.24 -12.57 30.52
CA VAL A 62 -17.93 -13.95 30.11
C VAL A 62 -19.13 -14.57 29.42
N VAL A 63 -18.98 -14.97 28.16
CA VAL A 63 -20.03 -15.60 27.35
C VAL A 63 -19.61 -17.03 27.05
N LEU A 64 -20.52 -17.97 27.23
CA LEU A 64 -20.41 -19.35 26.81
C LEU A 64 -21.24 -19.53 25.52
N ASP A 65 -20.58 -19.84 24.41
CA ASP A 65 -21.19 -20.27 23.15
C ASP A 65 -21.20 -21.80 23.13
N LYS A 66 -22.37 -22.36 23.19
CA LYS A 66 -22.52 -23.84 23.21
C LYS A 66 -23.89 -24.26 22.66
N ASN A 67 -23.87 -25.23 21.74
CA ASN A 67 -25.07 -25.83 21.17
C ASN A 67 -26.00 -24.80 20.54
N ASP A 68 -25.46 -23.86 19.74
CA ASP A 68 -26.18 -22.75 19.11
C ASP A 68 -26.91 -21.83 20.10
N LYS A 69 -26.46 -21.83 21.36
CA LYS A 69 -26.95 -20.94 22.40
C LYS A 69 -25.83 -20.15 23.05
N PHE A 70 -26.14 -18.90 23.35
CA PHE A 70 -25.22 -17.96 24.01
C PHE A 70 -25.69 -17.68 25.42
N PHE A 71 -24.84 -18.00 26.40
CA PHE A 71 -25.11 -17.77 27.82
C PHE A 71 -24.10 -16.79 28.38
N ARG A 72 -24.56 -15.69 28.95
CA ARG A 72 -23.71 -14.81 29.75
C ARG A 72 -23.61 -15.43 31.16
N LEU A 73 -22.40 -15.67 31.60
CA LEU A 73 -22.14 -16.18 32.95
C LEU A 73 -22.13 -15.03 33.95
N LYS A 74 -22.70 -15.30 35.11
CA LYS A 74 -22.60 -14.48 36.31
C LYS A 74 -22.26 -15.35 37.48
N VAL A 75 -21.57 -14.80 38.45
CA VAL A 75 -21.21 -15.55 39.70
C VAL A 75 -21.75 -14.79 40.92
N ASN A 76 -21.78 -15.46 42.08
CA ASN A 76 -22.11 -14.84 43.36
C ASN A 76 -21.13 -13.67 43.65
N GLU A 77 -21.59 -12.63 44.36
CA GLU A 77 -20.83 -11.37 44.56
C GLU A 77 -19.52 -11.59 45.34
N GLU A 78 -19.44 -12.60 46.20
CA GLU A 78 -18.26 -12.93 47.04
C GLU A 78 -17.44 -14.10 46.45
N ALA A 79 -17.54 -14.34 45.14
CA ALA A 79 -16.79 -15.43 44.50
C ALA A 79 -15.27 -15.24 44.63
N SER A 80 -14.57 -16.22 45.13
CA SER A 80 -13.11 -16.24 45.24
C SER A 80 -12.50 -17.52 44.63
N LEU A 81 -11.18 -17.51 44.46
CA LEU A 81 -10.48 -18.70 43.92
C LEU A 81 -10.50 -19.91 44.86
N ASP A 82 -10.72 -19.67 46.15
CA ASP A 82 -10.66 -20.70 47.18
C ASP A 82 -12.05 -21.20 47.65
N ASP A 83 -13.14 -20.62 47.13
CA ASP A 83 -14.50 -20.92 47.54
C ASP A 83 -15.29 -21.66 46.46
N GLU A 84 -16.41 -22.29 46.86
CA GLU A 84 -17.42 -22.75 45.89
C GLU A 84 -18.07 -21.57 45.18
N ILE A 85 -18.16 -21.65 43.85
CA ILE A 85 -18.70 -20.60 43.01
C ILE A 85 -20.09 -20.97 42.52
N ILE A 86 -21.10 -20.14 42.78
CA ILE A 86 -22.43 -20.28 42.19
C ILE A 86 -22.43 -19.59 40.86
N VAL A 87 -22.67 -20.36 39.78
CA VAL A 87 -22.64 -19.87 38.41
C VAL A 87 -24.05 -19.82 37.85
N PHE A 88 -24.49 -18.65 37.43
CA PHE A 88 -25.76 -18.36 36.78
C PHE A 88 -25.56 -18.20 35.27
N PHE A 89 -26.48 -18.77 34.49
CA PHE A 89 -26.45 -18.72 33.03
C PHE A 89 -27.63 -17.90 32.55
N ASP A 90 -27.35 -16.67 32.09
CA ASP A 90 -28.33 -15.77 31.51
C ASP A 90 -28.37 -16.01 29.98
N ASP A 91 -29.45 -16.62 29.51
CA ASP A 91 -29.63 -16.93 28.07
C ASP A 91 -29.73 -15.64 27.25
N ARG A 92 -28.75 -15.45 26.40
CA ARG A 92 -28.60 -14.30 25.50
C ARG A 92 -28.80 -14.68 24.04
N THR A 93 -29.18 -15.92 23.74
CA THR A 93 -29.27 -16.44 22.37
C THR A 93 -30.10 -15.55 21.47
N VAL A 94 -31.29 -15.16 21.90
CA VAL A 94 -32.16 -14.27 21.11
C VAL A 94 -31.52 -12.90 20.93
N ARG A 95 -30.91 -12.34 21.97
CA ARG A 95 -30.26 -11.03 21.91
C ARG A 95 -29.02 -11.04 21.01
N GLU A 96 -28.17 -12.03 21.13
CA GLU A 96 -26.98 -12.14 20.27
C GLU A 96 -27.37 -12.47 18.83
N GLY A 97 -28.41 -13.28 18.61
CA GLY A 97 -28.99 -13.49 17.28
C GLY A 97 -29.53 -12.21 16.64
N PHE A 98 -30.21 -11.37 17.41
CA PHE A 98 -30.64 -10.05 16.92
C PHE A 98 -29.46 -9.12 16.66
N ARG A 99 -28.44 -9.14 17.51
CA ARG A 99 -27.23 -8.34 17.32
C ARG A 99 -26.47 -8.75 16.07
N ALA A 100 -26.28 -10.05 15.87
CA ALA A 100 -25.66 -10.59 14.67
C ALA A 100 -26.44 -10.22 13.41
N LYS A 101 -27.79 -10.32 13.47
CA LYS A 101 -28.65 -9.93 12.35
C LYS A 101 -28.56 -8.43 12.05
N LEU A 102 -28.59 -7.57 13.07
CA LEU A 102 -28.42 -6.12 12.90
C LEU A 102 -27.05 -5.79 12.29
N GLU A 103 -26.02 -6.50 12.69
CA GLU A 103 -24.69 -6.34 12.13
C GLU A 103 -24.65 -6.74 10.65
N GLN A 104 -25.27 -7.85 10.29
CA GLN A 104 -25.37 -8.29 8.89
C GLN A 104 -26.24 -7.36 8.02
N GLU A 105 -27.32 -6.81 8.57
CA GLU A 105 -28.24 -5.91 7.88
C GLU A 105 -27.76 -4.44 7.89
N ARG A 106 -26.64 -4.12 8.56
CA ARG A 106 -26.09 -2.76 8.56
C ARG A 106 -25.75 -2.33 7.14
N ALA A 107 -26.15 -1.11 6.78
CA ALA A 107 -25.90 -0.57 5.46
C ALA A 107 -24.39 -0.24 5.26
N THR A 108 -23.90 -0.57 4.09
CA THR A 108 -22.56 -0.22 3.59
C THR A 108 -22.70 0.61 2.32
N MET A 109 -21.72 1.48 2.07
CA MET A 109 -21.69 2.33 0.89
C MET A 109 -20.58 1.87 -0.07
N MET A 110 -20.87 1.96 -1.37
CA MET A 110 -19.88 1.69 -2.40
C MET A 110 -19.95 2.74 -3.49
N PHE A 111 -18.80 3.24 -3.88
CA PHE A 111 -18.61 4.05 -5.08
C PHE A 111 -17.85 3.23 -6.11
N ILE A 112 -18.35 3.24 -7.35
CA ILE A 112 -17.74 2.52 -8.46
C ILE A 112 -17.45 3.53 -9.56
N ASN A 113 -16.23 3.51 -10.09
CA ASN A 113 -15.84 4.39 -11.20
C ASN A 113 -15.27 3.56 -12.36
N ILE A 114 -15.62 3.94 -13.58
CA ILE A 114 -15.00 3.37 -14.79
C ILE A 114 -13.63 4.07 -14.94
N ASP A 115 -12.58 3.29 -14.93
CA ASP A 115 -11.23 3.83 -15.02
C ASP A 115 -10.99 4.46 -16.39
N ASN A 116 -10.38 5.65 -16.40
CA ASN A 116 -9.95 6.32 -17.63
C ASN A 116 -11.05 6.49 -18.70
N TYR A 117 -12.30 6.75 -18.28
CA TYR A 117 -13.47 6.77 -19.16
C TYR A 117 -13.32 7.66 -20.41
N GLU A 118 -12.80 8.88 -20.27
CA GLU A 118 -12.60 9.79 -21.42
C GLU A 118 -11.56 9.25 -22.40
N GLU A 119 -10.48 8.67 -21.89
CA GLU A 119 -9.41 8.06 -22.70
C GLU A 119 -9.90 6.78 -23.37
N LEU A 120 -10.65 5.97 -22.65
CA LEU A 120 -11.34 4.80 -23.18
C LEU A 120 -12.19 5.20 -24.39
N LEU A 121 -13.05 6.21 -24.24
CA LEU A 121 -13.89 6.70 -25.35
C LEU A 121 -13.10 7.33 -26.49
N ALA A 122 -11.93 7.92 -26.21
CA ALA A 122 -11.08 8.48 -27.25
C ALA A 122 -10.30 7.42 -28.02
N SER A 123 -9.98 6.28 -27.39
CA SER A 123 -9.19 5.20 -27.99
C SER A 123 -10.01 4.22 -28.83
N VAL A 124 -11.34 4.15 -28.61
CA VAL A 124 -12.22 3.21 -29.31
C VAL A 124 -12.83 3.79 -30.57
N PRO A 125 -13.09 2.96 -31.62
CA PRO A 125 -13.87 3.36 -32.79
C PRO A 125 -15.26 3.90 -32.40
N GLU A 126 -15.82 4.79 -33.25
CA GLU A 126 -17.10 5.49 -32.97
C GLU A 126 -18.26 4.53 -32.64
N GLU A 127 -18.27 3.35 -33.27
CA GLU A 127 -19.28 2.32 -33.06
C GLU A 127 -19.25 1.71 -31.65
N TYR A 128 -18.08 1.65 -31.00
CA TYR A 128 -17.89 1.10 -29.64
C TYR A 128 -18.11 2.12 -28.53
N LYS A 129 -18.06 3.42 -28.81
CA LYS A 129 -18.22 4.49 -27.80
C LYS A 129 -19.49 4.43 -26.99
N ARG A 130 -20.56 3.83 -27.53
CA ARG A 130 -21.83 3.61 -26.82
C ARG A 130 -21.97 2.17 -26.32
N VAL A 131 -21.36 1.21 -26.99
CA VAL A 131 -21.47 -0.21 -26.69
C VAL A 131 -20.73 -0.54 -25.40
N ILE A 132 -19.48 -0.10 -25.25
CA ILE A 132 -18.65 -0.43 -24.10
C ILE A 132 -19.25 0.11 -22.77
N PRO A 133 -19.63 1.40 -22.65
CA PRO A 133 -20.28 1.88 -21.44
C PRO A 133 -21.57 1.12 -21.10
N SER A 134 -22.35 0.74 -22.12
CA SER A 134 -23.57 -0.04 -21.94
C SER A 134 -23.29 -1.47 -21.45
N GLN A 135 -22.22 -2.08 -21.90
CA GLN A 135 -21.78 -3.39 -21.42
C GLN A 135 -21.32 -3.31 -19.96
N ILE A 136 -20.51 -2.33 -19.60
CA ILE A 136 -20.08 -2.08 -18.21
C ILE A 136 -21.29 -1.87 -17.32
N ASP A 137 -22.22 -0.98 -17.70
CA ASP A 137 -23.48 -0.73 -16.95
C ASP A 137 -24.27 -2.03 -16.75
N SER A 138 -24.37 -2.85 -17.78
CA SER A 138 -25.07 -4.15 -17.68
C SER A 138 -24.37 -5.11 -16.71
N ILE A 139 -23.04 -5.19 -16.74
CA ILE A 139 -22.25 -6.05 -15.85
C ILE A 139 -22.39 -5.57 -14.40
N VAL A 140 -22.17 -4.29 -14.14
CA VAL A 140 -22.25 -3.70 -12.79
C VAL A 140 -23.66 -3.91 -12.20
N ARG A 141 -24.73 -3.67 -12.99
CA ARG A 141 -26.11 -3.88 -12.52
C ARG A 141 -26.45 -5.34 -12.27
N LYS A 142 -25.97 -6.27 -13.10
CA LYS A 142 -26.19 -7.71 -12.88
C LYS A 142 -25.45 -8.19 -11.65
N TRP A 143 -24.21 -7.76 -11.47
CA TRP A 143 -23.42 -8.08 -10.28
C TRP A 143 -24.10 -7.54 -9.01
N ALA A 144 -24.48 -6.26 -8.97
CA ALA A 144 -25.19 -5.66 -7.85
C ALA A 144 -26.50 -6.41 -7.53
N ALA A 145 -27.28 -6.78 -8.57
CA ALA A 145 -28.53 -7.50 -8.42
C ALA A 145 -28.33 -8.92 -7.86
N SER A 146 -27.21 -9.60 -8.14
CA SER A 146 -26.91 -10.93 -7.59
C SER A 146 -26.76 -10.93 -6.07
N TYR A 147 -26.42 -9.77 -5.48
CA TYR A 147 -26.34 -9.53 -4.04
C TYR A 147 -27.58 -8.78 -3.48
N GLY A 148 -28.60 -8.53 -4.32
CA GLY A 148 -29.79 -7.79 -3.89
C GLY A 148 -29.53 -6.31 -3.58
N SER A 149 -28.42 -5.76 -4.03
CA SER A 149 -27.97 -4.40 -3.71
C SER A 149 -28.37 -3.41 -4.81
N PRO A 150 -29.08 -2.32 -4.48
CA PRO A 150 -29.43 -1.28 -5.46
C PRO A 150 -28.18 -0.50 -5.88
N VAL A 151 -28.04 -0.26 -7.19
CA VAL A 151 -26.99 0.55 -7.80
C VAL A 151 -27.59 1.62 -8.70
N VAL A 152 -27.08 2.84 -8.61
CA VAL A 152 -27.52 4.00 -9.39
C VAL A 152 -26.31 4.64 -10.08
N SER A 153 -26.43 4.93 -11.37
CA SER A 153 -25.44 5.77 -12.07
C SER A 153 -25.60 7.22 -11.63
N THR A 154 -24.52 7.84 -11.21
CA THR A 154 -24.44 9.24 -10.78
C THR A 154 -23.75 10.14 -11.80
N GLY A 155 -23.07 9.55 -12.78
CA GLY A 155 -22.38 10.20 -13.88
C GLY A 155 -22.31 9.29 -15.09
N ALA A 156 -21.52 9.69 -16.08
CA ALA A 156 -21.27 8.87 -17.26
C ALA A 156 -20.35 7.67 -16.95
N ASP A 157 -19.51 7.81 -15.95
CA ASP A 157 -18.44 6.91 -15.54
C ASP A 157 -18.55 6.41 -14.10
N SER A 158 -19.60 6.83 -13.36
CA SER A 158 -19.68 6.66 -11.91
C SER A 158 -21.02 6.09 -11.44
N TYR A 159 -20.94 5.24 -10.40
CA TYR A 159 -22.09 4.59 -9.78
C TYR A 159 -21.98 4.69 -8.26
N VAL A 160 -23.17 4.74 -7.62
CA VAL A 160 -23.32 4.59 -6.18
C VAL A 160 -24.16 3.35 -5.92
N MET A 161 -23.71 2.52 -5.01
CA MET A 161 -24.37 1.29 -4.60
C MET A 161 -24.50 1.27 -3.08
N VAL A 162 -25.66 0.87 -2.60
CA VAL A 162 -25.91 0.62 -1.18
C VAL A 162 -26.07 -0.88 -1.01
N SER A 163 -25.36 -1.45 -0.04
CA SER A 163 -25.42 -2.87 0.26
C SER A 163 -25.64 -3.10 1.75
N THR A 164 -25.68 -4.34 2.18
CA THR A 164 -25.62 -4.73 3.58
C THR A 164 -24.22 -5.25 3.92
N ASN A 165 -23.85 -5.22 5.20
CA ASN A 165 -22.57 -5.77 5.64
C ASN A 165 -22.43 -7.27 5.31
N GLY A 166 -23.55 -8.03 5.40
CA GLY A 166 -23.59 -9.44 5.02
C GLY A 166 -23.34 -9.67 3.53
N ASP A 167 -23.93 -8.84 2.66
CA ASP A 167 -23.73 -8.93 1.21
C ASP A 167 -22.33 -8.44 0.83
N THR A 168 -21.86 -7.38 1.46
CA THR A 168 -20.49 -6.89 1.29
C THR A 168 -19.46 -7.95 1.67
N SER A 169 -19.69 -8.70 2.76
CA SER A 169 -18.81 -9.82 3.14
C SER A 169 -18.77 -10.90 2.06
N ARG A 170 -19.90 -11.21 1.41
CA ARG A 170 -19.93 -12.17 0.28
C ARG A 170 -19.18 -11.64 -0.96
N MET A 171 -19.26 -10.33 -1.23
CA MET A 171 -18.49 -9.70 -2.32
C MET A 171 -16.98 -9.73 -2.04
N ILE A 172 -16.59 -9.60 -0.78
CA ILE A 172 -15.20 -9.73 -0.33
C ILE A 172 -14.70 -11.17 -0.49
N GLU A 173 -15.49 -12.16 -0.10
CA GLU A 173 -15.17 -13.59 -0.28
C GLU A 173 -15.00 -13.97 -1.76
N ASP A 174 -15.78 -13.35 -2.63
CA ASP A 174 -15.72 -13.50 -4.10
C ASP A 174 -14.64 -12.61 -4.75
N ASN A 175 -13.79 -11.95 -3.96
CA ASN A 175 -12.74 -11.04 -4.41
C ASN A 175 -13.21 -9.98 -5.43
N PHE A 176 -14.48 -9.54 -5.36
CA PHE A 176 -15.10 -8.61 -6.30
C PHE A 176 -14.98 -9.09 -7.76
N ALA A 177 -15.52 -10.27 -8.07
CA ALA A 177 -15.48 -10.89 -9.41
C ALA A 177 -15.92 -9.97 -10.56
N VAL A 178 -16.70 -8.92 -10.30
CA VAL A 178 -17.06 -7.89 -11.28
C VAL A 178 -15.86 -7.20 -11.92
N LEU A 179 -14.73 -7.11 -11.21
CA LEU A 179 -13.49 -6.56 -11.76
C LEU A 179 -13.02 -7.38 -12.96
N ASP A 180 -13.02 -8.71 -12.82
CA ASP A 180 -12.62 -9.64 -13.88
C ASP A 180 -13.64 -9.68 -15.01
N GLU A 181 -14.94 -9.62 -14.68
CA GLU A 181 -15.99 -9.57 -15.71
C GLU A 181 -15.85 -8.34 -16.61
N VAL A 182 -15.51 -7.18 -16.04
CA VAL A 182 -15.30 -5.95 -16.80
C VAL A 182 -14.01 -6.01 -17.62
N ARG A 183 -12.92 -6.56 -17.08
CA ARG A 183 -11.68 -6.77 -17.83
C ARG A 183 -11.85 -7.65 -19.07
N ASN A 184 -12.74 -8.63 -18.98
CA ASN A 184 -12.98 -9.59 -20.05
C ASN A 184 -13.95 -9.07 -21.13
N ILE A 185 -14.29 -7.79 -21.15
CA ILE A 185 -15.05 -7.19 -22.23
C ILE A 185 -14.20 -7.21 -23.50
N ASP A 186 -14.61 -8.01 -24.48
CA ASP A 186 -13.97 -8.05 -25.81
C ASP A 186 -14.46 -6.87 -26.66
N ALA A 187 -13.59 -5.90 -26.83
CA ALA A 187 -13.90 -4.66 -27.54
C ALA A 187 -12.98 -4.39 -28.74
N GLU A 188 -12.14 -5.35 -29.14
CA GLU A 188 -11.12 -5.19 -30.21
C GLU A 188 -10.27 -3.91 -30.03
N VAL A 189 -9.97 -3.53 -28.78
CA VAL A 189 -9.17 -2.36 -28.43
C VAL A 189 -7.96 -2.75 -27.62
N ASP A 190 -6.83 -2.13 -27.92
CA ASP A 190 -5.58 -2.30 -27.16
C ASP A 190 -5.60 -1.54 -25.80
N PHE A 191 -6.76 -1.04 -25.37
CA PHE A 191 -6.92 -0.28 -24.12
C PHE A 191 -7.66 -1.14 -23.09
N PRO A 192 -7.09 -1.37 -21.89
CA PRO A 192 -7.76 -2.18 -20.86
C PRO A 192 -8.99 -1.46 -20.34
N ILE A 193 -10.08 -2.19 -20.28
CA ILE A 193 -11.32 -1.74 -19.69
C ILE A 193 -11.32 -2.20 -18.24
N SER A 194 -11.42 -1.29 -17.29
CA SER A 194 -11.44 -1.62 -15.86
C SER A 194 -12.34 -0.67 -15.07
N ILE A 195 -12.67 -1.08 -13.85
CA ILE A 195 -13.39 -0.28 -12.88
C ILE A 195 -12.64 -0.26 -11.53
N SER A 196 -12.84 0.80 -10.78
CA SER A 196 -12.38 0.93 -9.40
C SER A 196 -13.56 1.00 -8.46
N ILE A 197 -13.46 0.33 -7.29
CA ILE A 197 -14.51 0.25 -6.30
C ILE A 197 -13.96 0.73 -4.95
N GLY A 198 -14.64 1.69 -4.32
CA GLY A 198 -14.42 2.09 -2.94
C GLY A 198 -15.58 1.62 -2.07
N VAL A 199 -15.29 0.88 -1.01
CA VAL A 199 -16.29 0.34 -0.06
C VAL A 199 -16.05 0.92 1.31
N GLY A 200 -17.08 1.48 1.92
CA GLY A 200 -17.07 1.99 3.28
C GLY A 200 -17.98 1.21 4.21
N ILE A 201 -17.45 0.77 5.35
CA ILE A 201 -18.16 0.05 6.41
C ILE A 201 -17.92 0.82 7.71
N SER A 202 -18.98 1.31 8.36
CA SER A 202 -18.85 2.00 9.64
C SER A 202 -19.91 1.60 10.65
N GLN A 203 -19.52 1.65 11.94
CA GLN A 203 -20.45 1.49 13.06
C GLN A 203 -21.23 2.77 13.37
N ASP A 204 -20.70 3.92 12.97
CA ASP A 204 -21.27 5.24 13.28
C ASP A 204 -22.34 5.72 12.29
N GLY A 205 -22.63 4.90 11.27
CA GLY A 205 -23.77 5.10 10.36
C GLY A 205 -23.38 5.37 8.91
N LEU A 206 -24.42 5.67 8.11
CA LEU A 206 -24.29 5.73 6.66
C LEU A 206 -23.42 6.92 6.18
N ASN A 207 -23.42 8.04 6.89
CA ASN A 207 -22.61 9.20 6.52
C ASN A 207 -21.12 8.87 6.63
N GLU A 208 -20.69 8.28 7.75
CA GLU A 208 -19.31 7.86 7.94
C GLU A 208 -18.92 6.75 6.94
N ALA A 209 -19.83 5.79 6.68
CA ALA A 209 -19.59 4.79 5.65
C ALA A 209 -19.44 5.41 4.25
N THR A 210 -20.12 6.53 3.96
CA THR A 210 -19.97 7.28 2.71
C THR A 210 -18.58 7.91 2.61
N ASP A 211 -18.14 8.61 3.66
CA ASP A 211 -16.82 9.24 3.69
C ASP A 211 -15.69 8.20 3.56
N LEU A 212 -15.86 7.04 4.22
CA LEU A 212 -14.93 5.91 4.09
C LEU A 212 -14.92 5.33 2.67
N ALA A 213 -16.09 5.20 2.02
CA ALA A 213 -16.19 4.70 0.66
C ALA A 213 -15.56 5.65 -0.37
N GLU A 214 -15.76 6.97 -0.22
CA GLU A 214 -15.09 7.99 -1.06
C GLU A 214 -13.58 7.92 -0.90
N SER A 215 -13.10 7.89 0.35
CA SER A 215 -11.67 7.73 0.65
C SER A 215 -11.09 6.42 0.09
N ALA A 216 -11.85 5.33 0.14
CA ALA A 216 -11.46 4.04 -0.42
C ALA A 216 -11.38 4.08 -1.95
N LEU A 217 -12.32 4.74 -2.62
CA LEU A 217 -12.28 4.93 -4.07
C LEU A 217 -11.08 5.80 -4.51
N GLU A 218 -10.79 6.89 -3.77
CA GLU A 218 -9.61 7.70 -4.01
C GLU A 218 -8.32 6.87 -3.91
N LEU A 219 -8.25 5.97 -2.91
CA LEU A 219 -7.11 5.06 -2.77
C LEU A 219 -7.03 4.07 -3.97
N ALA A 220 -8.16 3.50 -4.40
CA ALA A 220 -8.19 2.61 -5.56
C ALA A 220 -7.68 3.32 -6.82
N LEU A 221 -8.21 4.50 -7.11
CA LEU A 221 -7.80 5.32 -8.27
C LEU A 221 -6.34 5.79 -8.15
N GLY A 222 -5.92 6.23 -6.97
CA GLY A 222 -4.55 6.68 -6.71
C GLY A 222 -3.50 5.56 -6.79
N ARG A 223 -3.92 4.28 -6.70
CA ARG A 223 -3.06 3.11 -6.88
C ARG A 223 -3.04 2.57 -8.32
N GLY A 224 -3.77 3.24 -9.20
CA GLY A 224 -3.78 2.90 -10.62
C GLY A 224 -5.10 2.35 -11.15
N GLY A 225 -6.10 2.24 -10.32
CA GLY A 225 -7.41 1.68 -10.71
C GLY A 225 -7.40 0.14 -10.71
N ASP A 226 -8.44 -0.44 -11.34
CA ASP A 226 -8.60 -1.88 -11.53
C ASP A 226 -8.60 -2.69 -10.24
N GLN A 227 -9.21 -2.15 -9.18
CA GLN A 227 -9.21 -2.77 -7.86
C GLN A 227 -10.40 -2.32 -7.03
N ALA A 228 -10.74 -3.11 -6.01
CA ALA A 228 -11.63 -2.72 -4.95
C ALA A 228 -10.82 -2.43 -3.66
N VAL A 229 -11.15 -1.35 -2.98
CA VAL A 229 -10.61 -1.01 -1.67
C VAL A 229 -11.76 -1.00 -0.68
N VAL A 230 -11.62 -1.79 0.38
CA VAL A 230 -12.58 -1.86 1.49
C VAL A 230 -11.98 -1.18 2.69
N LYS A 231 -12.67 -0.19 3.22
CA LYS A 231 -12.26 0.57 4.38
C LYS A 231 -13.31 0.45 5.48
N ASP A 232 -12.89 0.02 6.65
CA ASP A 232 -13.66 0.06 7.88
C ASP A 232 -13.02 1.05 8.88
N ASP A 233 -13.60 1.16 10.09
CA ASP A 233 -13.14 2.11 11.12
C ASP A 233 -11.69 1.85 11.59
N GLU A 234 -11.13 0.65 11.35
CA GLU A 234 -9.82 0.23 11.86
C GLU A 234 -8.84 -0.20 10.76
N HIS A 235 -9.35 -0.71 9.61
CA HIS A 235 -8.52 -1.37 8.61
C HIS A 235 -8.86 -0.94 7.18
N THR A 236 -7.86 -1.02 6.31
CA THR A 236 -8.01 -0.88 4.85
C THR A 236 -7.50 -2.13 4.15
N LYS A 237 -8.32 -2.75 3.31
CA LYS A 237 -7.99 -3.95 2.55
C LYS A 237 -8.14 -3.70 1.06
N TYR A 238 -7.29 -4.37 0.26
CA TYR A 238 -7.21 -4.20 -1.18
C TYR A 238 -7.51 -5.52 -1.89
N TYR A 239 -8.31 -5.48 -2.97
CA TYR A 239 -8.72 -6.63 -3.77
C TYR A 239 -8.55 -6.32 -5.24
N GLY A 240 -8.01 -7.23 -6.04
CA GLY A 240 -7.68 -6.99 -7.45
C GLY A 240 -6.33 -6.27 -7.64
N GLY A 241 -6.19 -5.51 -8.73
CA GLY A 241 -4.95 -4.78 -9.05
C GLY A 241 -3.86 -5.66 -9.67
N SER A 242 -4.24 -6.75 -10.35
CA SER A 242 -3.33 -7.70 -10.98
C SER A 242 -2.90 -7.31 -12.40
N THR A 243 -3.60 -6.36 -13.03
CA THR A 243 -3.29 -5.93 -14.41
C THR A 243 -2.03 -5.10 -14.45
N GLN A 244 -1.19 -5.34 -15.48
CA GLN A 244 -0.13 -4.40 -15.84
C GLN A 244 -0.79 -3.07 -16.18
N THR A 245 -0.46 -2.05 -15.42
CA THR A 245 -1.02 -0.70 -15.55
C THR A 245 -0.66 -0.12 -16.92
N VAL A 246 -1.66 0.28 -17.69
CA VAL A 246 -1.46 0.92 -18.99
C VAL A 246 -1.17 2.40 -18.79
N GLU A 247 -0.18 2.86 -19.51
CA GLU A 247 0.30 4.24 -19.50
C GLU A 247 -0.79 5.22 -19.94
N LYS A 248 -1.10 6.20 -19.08
CA LYS A 248 -2.07 7.27 -19.37
C LYS A 248 -1.40 8.41 -20.13
N ASN A 249 -1.94 8.76 -21.29
CA ASN A 249 -1.50 9.95 -22.02
C ASN A 249 -2.30 11.19 -21.59
N ASN A 250 -1.90 11.80 -20.46
CA ASN A 250 -2.67 12.84 -19.77
C ASN A 250 -2.14 14.27 -20.04
N ARG A 251 -1.73 14.57 -21.30
CA ARG A 251 -1.16 15.88 -21.70
C ARG A 251 -2.05 17.07 -21.32
N GLY A 252 -3.36 16.90 -21.33
CA GLY A 252 -4.32 17.93 -20.90
C GLY A 252 -4.18 18.26 -19.42
N LYS A 253 -4.14 17.24 -18.57
CA LYS A 253 -3.98 17.39 -17.12
C LYS A 253 -2.64 18.01 -16.76
N THR A 254 -1.54 17.54 -17.37
CA THR A 254 -0.19 18.08 -17.13
C THR A 254 -0.12 19.58 -17.44
N ARG A 255 -0.79 20.04 -18.51
CA ARG A 255 -0.85 21.45 -18.86
C ARG A 255 -1.58 22.29 -17.81
N VAL A 256 -2.70 21.80 -17.28
CA VAL A 256 -3.45 22.47 -16.19
C VAL A 256 -2.61 22.55 -14.93
N ILE A 257 -1.97 21.43 -14.54
CA ILE A 257 -1.07 21.33 -13.39
C ILE A 257 0.10 22.31 -13.53
N ALA A 258 0.79 22.32 -14.68
CA ALA A 258 1.89 23.24 -14.95
C ALA A 258 1.46 24.71 -14.82
N HIS A 259 0.23 25.02 -15.26
CA HIS A 259 -0.31 26.38 -15.15
C HIS A 259 -0.59 26.76 -13.69
N ALA A 260 -1.17 25.84 -12.92
CA ALA A 260 -1.42 26.04 -11.49
C ALA A 260 -0.11 26.22 -10.71
N ILE A 261 0.89 25.36 -10.93
CA ILE A 261 2.22 25.47 -10.31
C ILE A 261 2.86 26.82 -10.67
N LYS A 262 2.80 27.23 -11.94
CA LYS A 262 3.32 28.51 -12.38
C LYS A 262 2.70 29.70 -11.65
N HIS A 263 1.39 29.67 -11.36
CA HIS A 263 0.71 30.68 -10.57
C HIS A 263 1.18 30.69 -9.12
N LEU A 264 1.17 29.53 -8.45
CA LEU A 264 1.61 29.40 -7.07
C LEU A 264 3.06 29.89 -6.89
N VAL A 265 3.97 29.48 -7.78
CA VAL A 265 5.37 29.94 -7.76
C VAL A 265 5.46 31.47 -7.95
N LYS A 266 4.65 32.06 -8.84
CA LYS A 266 4.63 33.51 -9.03
C LYS A 266 4.11 34.27 -7.82
N ASP A 267 3.13 33.72 -7.11
CA ASP A 267 2.51 34.37 -5.97
C ASP A 267 3.33 34.20 -4.69
N ALA A 268 4.18 33.17 -4.62
CA ALA A 268 5.09 32.93 -3.52
C ALA A 268 6.20 34.00 -3.42
N ASP A 269 6.59 34.36 -2.22
CA ASP A 269 7.78 35.19 -1.95
C ASP A 269 9.04 34.34 -1.71
N LYS A 270 8.86 33.12 -1.19
CA LYS A 270 9.91 32.12 -1.03
C LYS A 270 9.39 30.75 -1.47
N VAL A 271 10.21 29.96 -2.13
CA VAL A 271 9.88 28.59 -2.53
C VAL A 271 10.87 27.62 -1.89
N LEU A 272 10.36 26.66 -1.14
CA LEU A 272 11.14 25.57 -0.58
C LEU A 272 10.84 24.31 -1.37
N ILE A 273 11.86 23.56 -1.72
CA ILE A 273 11.74 22.32 -2.50
C ILE A 273 12.39 21.20 -1.70
N MET A 274 11.67 20.10 -1.48
CA MET A 274 12.22 18.94 -0.79
C MET A 274 11.72 17.64 -1.40
N GLY A 275 12.49 16.58 -1.23
CA GLY A 275 12.10 15.22 -1.54
C GLY A 275 11.94 14.37 -0.27
N HIS A 276 12.31 13.09 -0.38
CA HIS A 276 12.34 12.19 0.77
C HIS A 276 13.67 12.27 1.53
N ARG A 277 13.66 11.84 2.80
CA ARG A 277 14.76 11.98 3.78
C ARG A 277 16.11 11.39 3.34
N TRP A 278 16.11 10.37 2.52
CA TRP A 278 17.32 9.75 1.96
C TRP A 278 17.29 9.92 0.45
N PRO A 279 17.60 11.12 -0.07
CA PRO A 279 17.38 11.42 -1.47
C PRO A 279 18.19 10.49 -2.38
N ASP A 280 17.52 10.01 -3.43
CA ASP A 280 18.14 9.33 -4.55
C ASP A 280 18.25 10.25 -5.76
N MET A 281 18.66 9.71 -6.91
CA MET A 281 18.82 10.51 -8.13
C MET A 281 17.49 11.02 -8.69
N ASP A 282 16.36 10.31 -8.44
CA ASP A 282 15.07 10.80 -8.90
C ASP A 282 14.60 11.98 -8.04
N SER A 283 14.66 11.83 -6.74
CA SER A 283 14.32 12.88 -5.79
C SER A 283 15.12 14.16 -6.01
N LEU A 284 16.46 14.05 -6.16
CA LEU A 284 17.32 15.21 -6.41
C LEU A 284 17.14 15.77 -7.83
N GLY A 285 17.00 14.93 -8.85
CA GLY A 285 16.76 15.33 -10.23
C GLY A 285 15.44 16.09 -10.39
N ALA A 286 14.37 15.58 -9.77
CA ALA A 286 13.06 16.24 -9.73
C ALA A 286 13.12 17.57 -8.96
N ALA A 287 13.87 17.64 -7.85
CA ALA A 287 14.06 18.88 -7.08
C ALA A 287 14.81 19.96 -7.90
N ILE A 288 15.88 19.58 -8.62
CA ILE A 288 16.63 20.45 -9.52
C ILE A 288 15.72 20.93 -10.67
N GLY A 289 14.90 20.02 -11.23
CA GLY A 289 13.92 20.35 -12.26
C GLY A 289 12.87 21.36 -11.75
N ALA A 290 12.33 21.18 -10.55
CA ALA A 290 11.41 22.11 -9.91
C ALA A 290 12.08 23.47 -9.62
N TYR A 291 13.35 23.44 -9.18
CA TYR A 291 14.16 24.65 -8.98
C TYR A 291 14.33 25.44 -10.29
N SER A 292 14.50 24.76 -11.43
CA SER A 292 14.61 25.41 -12.74
C SER A 292 13.38 26.26 -13.08
N ILE A 293 12.18 25.83 -12.66
CA ILE A 293 10.94 26.60 -12.82
C ILE A 293 11.00 27.88 -12.00
N CYS A 294 11.44 27.79 -10.75
CA CYS A 294 11.58 28.95 -9.86
C CYS A 294 12.61 29.93 -10.40
N ARG A 295 13.76 29.44 -10.84
CA ARG A 295 14.81 30.23 -11.46
C ARG A 295 14.31 30.95 -12.74
N PHE A 296 13.58 30.25 -13.62
CA PHE A 296 13.00 30.84 -14.83
C PHE A 296 11.97 31.93 -14.51
N LEU A 297 11.22 31.78 -13.42
CA LEU A 297 10.22 32.77 -12.98
C LEU A 297 10.83 33.86 -12.05
N GLU A 298 12.16 33.88 -11.91
CA GLU A 298 12.91 34.83 -11.07
C GLU A 298 12.46 34.85 -9.62
N LYS A 299 12.16 33.65 -9.08
CA LYS A 299 11.73 33.44 -7.68
C LYS A 299 12.87 32.93 -6.83
N ASP A 300 12.93 33.44 -5.61
CA ASP A 300 13.87 32.98 -4.61
C ASP A 300 13.45 31.60 -4.11
N ALA A 301 14.30 30.61 -4.38
CA ALA A 301 14.04 29.22 -4.05
C ALA A 301 15.23 28.58 -3.34
N CYS A 302 14.97 27.52 -2.58
CA CYS A 302 16.00 26.67 -2.03
C CYS A 302 15.59 25.18 -2.10
N ILE A 303 16.58 24.30 -2.21
CA ILE A 303 16.43 22.86 -2.10
C ILE A 303 16.83 22.47 -0.68
N VAL A 304 15.98 21.71 0.02
CA VAL A 304 16.21 21.31 1.41
C VAL A 304 16.79 19.92 1.42
N ILE A 305 18.01 19.77 1.94
CA ILE A 305 18.72 18.50 2.11
C ILE A 305 19.56 18.59 3.39
N GLU A 306 19.30 17.73 4.38
CA GLU A 306 20.07 17.68 5.62
C GLU A 306 21.37 16.90 5.45
N GLU A 307 21.24 15.70 4.88
CA GLU A 307 22.35 14.80 4.59
C GLU A 307 22.20 14.22 3.18
N HIS A 308 23.29 14.03 2.50
CA HIS A 308 23.33 13.34 1.22
C HIS A 308 24.11 12.03 1.32
N ASN A 309 23.85 11.14 0.42
CA ASN A 309 24.47 9.83 0.34
C ASN A 309 25.32 9.69 -0.93
N GLU A 310 26.11 8.63 -1.00
CA GLU A 310 27.00 8.36 -2.13
C GLU A 310 26.23 8.21 -3.47
N ALA A 311 24.97 7.79 -3.44
CA ALA A 311 24.17 7.60 -4.65
C ALA A 311 23.92 8.90 -5.41
N ILE A 312 23.86 10.05 -4.72
CA ILE A 312 23.64 11.36 -5.33
C ILE A 312 24.88 12.26 -5.34
N GLU A 313 26.00 11.80 -4.79
CA GLU A 313 27.21 12.60 -4.57
C GLU A 313 27.64 13.38 -5.81
N GLY A 314 27.66 12.72 -6.98
CA GLY A 314 28.10 13.35 -8.24
C GLY A 314 27.20 14.54 -8.67
N ILE A 315 25.88 14.39 -8.60
CA ILE A 315 24.93 15.44 -8.95
C ILE A 315 24.91 16.53 -7.86
N TYR A 316 24.95 16.11 -6.59
CA TYR A 316 24.92 17.01 -5.45
C TYR A 316 26.15 17.96 -5.47
N GLN A 317 27.34 17.40 -5.62
CA GLN A 317 28.57 18.19 -5.65
C GLN A 317 28.59 19.16 -6.84
N GLN A 318 28.14 18.72 -8.02
CA GLN A 318 28.04 19.60 -9.19
C GLN A 318 27.01 20.72 -8.98
N ALA A 319 25.90 20.46 -8.30
CA ALA A 319 24.93 21.48 -7.95
C ALA A 319 25.55 22.53 -7.00
N VAL A 320 26.27 22.09 -5.97
CA VAL A 320 26.97 22.97 -5.01
C VAL A 320 28.04 23.80 -5.71
N ASP A 321 28.91 23.16 -6.50
CA ASP A 321 30.02 23.84 -7.19
C ASP A 321 29.55 24.88 -8.22
N SER A 322 28.33 24.72 -8.76
CA SER A 322 27.78 25.66 -9.70
C SER A 322 27.40 27.02 -9.09
N GLU A 323 27.26 27.10 -7.77
CA GLU A 323 26.76 28.27 -7.01
C GLU A 323 25.38 28.81 -7.49
N VAL A 324 24.67 28.04 -8.33
CA VAL A 324 23.35 28.42 -8.87
C VAL A 324 22.24 27.98 -7.94
N TYR A 325 22.42 26.82 -7.30
CA TYR A 325 21.39 26.20 -6.46
C TYR A 325 21.62 26.52 -4.99
N ASN A 326 20.59 27.08 -4.36
CA ASN A 326 20.63 27.35 -2.92
C ASN A 326 20.20 26.08 -2.16
N ILE A 327 21.16 25.21 -1.82
CA ILE A 327 20.90 24.01 -1.01
C ILE A 327 21.07 24.37 0.46
N VAL A 328 20.05 24.05 1.27
CA VAL A 328 20.00 24.44 2.68
C VAL A 328 19.63 23.26 3.56
N LYS A 329 20.08 23.29 4.81
CA LYS A 329 19.72 22.34 5.85
C LYS A 329 18.39 22.70 6.51
N HIS A 330 17.81 21.77 7.28
CA HIS A 330 16.51 21.92 7.94
C HIS A 330 16.37 23.23 8.73
N GLU A 331 17.33 23.53 9.61
CA GLU A 331 17.29 24.74 10.44
C GLU A 331 17.14 26.01 9.59
N LYS A 332 17.91 26.09 8.50
CA LYS A 332 17.85 27.24 7.59
C LYS A 332 16.55 27.28 6.79
N ALA A 333 16.07 26.15 6.35
CA ALA A 333 14.79 26.04 5.64
C ALA A 333 13.61 26.51 6.51
N ILE A 334 13.60 26.10 7.78
CA ILE A 334 12.60 26.51 8.77
C ILE A 334 12.66 28.05 8.99
N GLN A 335 13.86 28.62 9.16
CA GLN A 335 14.02 30.08 9.28
C GLN A 335 13.51 30.83 8.04
N ILE A 336 13.74 30.28 6.84
CA ILE A 336 13.24 30.86 5.58
C ILE A 336 11.71 30.83 5.57
N ALA A 337 11.09 29.70 5.90
CA ALA A 337 9.64 29.55 5.95
C ALA A 337 9.01 30.52 6.98
N ASP A 338 9.58 30.63 8.19
CA ASP A 338 9.08 31.51 9.25
C ASP A 338 9.22 33.00 8.90
N SER A 339 10.20 33.38 8.10
CA SER A 339 10.43 34.77 7.68
C SER A 339 9.60 35.18 6.46
N ALA A 340 9.11 34.21 5.69
CA ALA A 340 8.34 34.43 4.48
C ALA A 340 6.89 34.85 4.80
N LYS A 341 6.31 35.67 3.92
CA LYS A 341 4.89 36.05 4.03
C LYS A 341 3.96 35.01 3.37
N ASN A 342 4.42 34.43 2.30
CA ASN A 342 3.70 33.43 1.51
C ASN A 342 4.67 32.34 1.04
N PRO A 343 5.17 31.48 1.95
CA PRO A 343 6.07 30.40 1.58
C PRO A 343 5.32 29.31 0.82
N LEU A 344 5.85 28.88 -0.33
CA LEU A 344 5.39 27.74 -1.09
C LEU A 344 6.32 26.55 -0.84
N LEU A 345 5.75 25.39 -0.55
CA LEU A 345 6.48 24.14 -0.44
C LEU A 345 6.20 23.27 -1.67
N ILE A 346 7.25 22.84 -2.37
CA ILE A 346 7.18 21.86 -3.45
C ILE A 346 7.80 20.57 -2.93
N ILE A 347 7.00 19.51 -2.91
CA ILE A 347 7.42 18.17 -2.49
C ILE A 347 7.51 17.30 -3.75
N VAL A 348 8.64 16.64 -3.93
CA VAL A 348 8.90 15.76 -5.08
C VAL A 348 9.26 14.36 -4.60
N ASP A 349 8.81 13.35 -5.35
CA ASP A 349 9.19 11.95 -5.18
C ASP A 349 8.86 11.34 -3.81
N VAL A 350 7.89 11.89 -3.11
CA VAL A 350 7.37 11.35 -1.85
C VAL A 350 5.99 11.92 -1.55
N ASN A 351 5.04 11.06 -1.12
CA ASN A 351 3.71 11.50 -0.75
C ASN A 351 3.34 11.24 0.72
N ARG A 352 4.26 10.69 1.53
CA ARG A 352 4.02 10.33 2.93
C ARG A 352 4.72 11.30 3.88
N PRO A 353 3.99 11.94 4.82
CA PRO A 353 4.55 12.94 5.75
C PRO A 353 5.80 12.47 6.51
N MET A 354 5.79 11.22 6.97
CA MET A 354 6.90 10.66 7.76
C MET A 354 8.19 10.44 6.97
N LEU A 355 8.11 10.43 5.63
CA LEU A 355 9.24 10.16 4.74
C LEU A 355 9.82 11.42 4.10
N VAL A 356 9.15 12.57 4.18
CA VAL A 356 9.68 13.83 3.62
C VAL A 356 10.96 14.26 4.32
N GLU A 357 11.78 15.02 3.62
CA GLU A 357 13.06 15.50 4.11
C GLU A 357 12.92 16.30 5.42
N CYS A 358 11.96 17.22 5.51
CA CYS A 358 11.72 18.05 6.69
C CYS A 358 10.22 18.14 6.99
N GLU A 359 9.72 17.31 7.91
CA GLU A 359 8.30 17.24 8.28
C GLU A 359 7.75 18.56 8.84
N GLU A 360 8.57 19.33 9.56
CA GLU A 360 8.15 20.60 10.17
C GLU A 360 7.67 21.63 9.13
N LEU A 361 8.21 21.61 7.90
CA LEU A 361 7.81 22.50 6.83
C LEU A 361 6.36 22.29 6.37
N LEU A 362 5.80 21.09 6.55
CA LEU A 362 4.39 20.79 6.22
C LEU A 362 3.42 21.68 7.00
N SER A 363 3.76 22.04 8.24
CA SER A 363 2.93 22.89 9.08
C SER A 363 3.19 24.39 8.88
N LYS A 364 4.35 24.75 8.33
CA LYS A 364 4.77 26.15 8.14
C LYS A 364 4.36 26.73 6.79
N CYS A 365 4.20 25.89 5.78
CA CYS A 365 3.79 26.32 4.44
C CYS A 365 2.32 26.02 4.23
N LYS A 366 1.53 27.07 3.94
CA LYS A 366 0.09 26.91 3.67
C LYS A 366 -0.17 26.27 2.32
N ASP A 367 0.57 26.69 1.30
CA ASP A 367 0.43 26.18 -0.05
C ASP A 367 1.50 25.11 -0.30
N ILE A 368 1.04 23.90 -0.61
CA ILE A 368 1.89 22.74 -0.88
C ILE A 368 1.60 22.24 -2.30
N VAL A 369 2.64 22.04 -3.08
CA VAL A 369 2.62 21.34 -4.37
C VAL A 369 3.23 19.96 -4.16
N LEU A 370 2.53 18.91 -4.53
CA LEU A 370 2.99 17.53 -4.46
C LEU A 370 3.15 16.96 -5.87
N ILE A 371 4.34 16.46 -6.20
CA ILE A 371 4.66 15.80 -7.47
C ILE A 371 5.31 14.46 -7.15
N ASP A 372 4.62 13.35 -7.43
CA ASP A 372 5.08 12.04 -7.02
C ASP A 372 4.55 10.93 -7.94
N HIS A 373 5.29 9.84 -8.06
CA HIS A 373 4.91 8.66 -8.84
C HIS A 373 4.62 7.42 -7.97
N HIS A 374 4.80 7.54 -6.66
CA HIS A 374 4.49 6.46 -5.72
C HIS A 374 2.99 6.28 -5.53
N ARG A 375 2.56 5.03 -5.30
CA ARG A 375 1.16 4.72 -5.00
C ARG A 375 0.74 5.39 -3.71
N ARG A 376 -0.45 6.00 -3.72
CA ARG A 376 -1.02 6.57 -2.50
C ARG A 376 -1.35 5.49 -1.47
N THR A 377 -1.16 5.85 -0.22
CA THR A 377 -1.52 5.06 0.96
C THR A 377 -2.41 5.90 1.87
N GLU A 378 -2.93 5.32 2.93
CA GLU A 378 -3.84 6.00 3.86
C GLU A 378 -3.23 7.24 4.52
N ASP A 379 -1.93 7.16 4.80
CA ASP A 379 -1.11 8.22 5.41
C ASP A 379 -0.53 9.21 4.39
N SER A 380 -0.94 9.17 3.11
CA SER A 380 -0.48 10.12 2.09
C SER A 380 -1.01 11.53 2.34
N LEU A 381 -0.20 12.54 1.98
CA LEU A 381 -0.55 13.96 2.03
C LEU A 381 -1.82 14.24 1.20
N ARG A 382 -2.86 14.80 1.86
CA ARG A 382 -4.16 15.10 1.23
C ARG A 382 -4.40 16.59 1.05
N ASN A 383 -3.99 17.41 2.02
CA ASN A 383 -4.23 18.87 2.02
C ASN A 383 -3.14 19.60 1.23
N THR A 384 -3.17 19.50 -0.10
CA THR A 384 -2.23 20.16 -1.00
C THR A 384 -2.95 21.12 -1.93
N ALA A 385 -2.34 22.27 -2.24
CA ALA A 385 -2.89 23.24 -3.19
C ALA A 385 -2.90 22.68 -4.62
N VAL A 386 -1.86 21.87 -4.97
CA VAL A 386 -1.78 21.11 -6.21
C VAL A 386 -1.21 19.73 -5.90
N SER A 387 -1.89 18.69 -6.38
CA SER A 387 -1.41 17.32 -6.29
C SER A 387 -1.29 16.71 -7.69
N TYR A 388 -0.07 16.36 -8.07
CA TYR A 388 0.24 15.63 -9.30
C TYR A 388 0.92 14.32 -8.95
N VAL A 389 0.08 13.34 -8.60
CA VAL A 389 0.53 11.99 -8.24
C VAL A 389 0.04 11.04 -9.31
N GLU A 390 1.00 10.40 -10.02
CA GLU A 390 0.75 9.52 -11.17
C GLU A 390 1.55 8.24 -11.01
N SER A 391 0.95 7.18 -10.47
CA SER A 391 1.63 5.90 -10.23
C SER A 391 2.05 5.14 -11.51
N TYR A 392 1.66 5.64 -12.68
CA TYR A 392 2.07 5.12 -13.98
C TYR A 392 3.33 5.76 -14.53
N ALA A 393 3.69 6.95 -14.05
CA ALA A 393 4.94 7.57 -14.42
C ALA A 393 6.10 6.72 -13.90
N SER A 394 7.18 6.68 -14.66
CA SER A 394 8.38 5.94 -14.27
C SER A 394 9.08 6.56 -13.08
N SER A 395 9.00 7.89 -12.93
CA SER A 395 9.74 8.66 -11.95
C SER A 395 9.12 10.04 -11.71
N ALA A 396 9.44 10.69 -10.60
CA ALA A 396 9.07 12.09 -10.35
C ALA A 396 9.80 13.03 -11.32
N SER A 397 11.01 12.70 -11.73
CA SER A 397 11.77 13.45 -12.76
C SER A 397 11.07 13.44 -14.12
N GLU A 398 10.38 12.34 -14.49
CA GLU A 398 9.51 12.30 -15.67
C GLU A 398 8.39 13.32 -15.55
N LEU A 399 7.65 13.31 -14.44
CA LEU A 399 6.53 14.22 -14.18
C LEU A 399 6.98 15.69 -14.16
N VAL A 400 8.10 16.00 -13.52
CA VAL A 400 8.69 17.35 -13.51
C VAL A 400 9.12 17.76 -14.91
N THR A 401 9.69 16.83 -15.70
CA THR A 401 10.06 17.12 -17.10
C THR A 401 8.83 17.51 -17.94
N GLU A 402 7.72 16.80 -17.78
CA GLU A 402 6.47 17.14 -18.46
C GLU A 402 5.93 18.52 -18.04
N ILE A 403 5.96 18.83 -16.72
CA ILE A 403 5.55 20.13 -16.21
C ILE A 403 6.41 21.24 -16.84
N VAL A 404 7.73 21.07 -16.83
CA VAL A 404 8.70 22.03 -17.39
C VAL A 404 8.40 22.34 -18.86
N GLN A 405 8.02 21.34 -19.66
CA GLN A 405 7.63 21.52 -21.07
C GLN A 405 6.45 22.46 -21.24
N HIS A 406 5.54 22.53 -20.24
CA HIS A 406 4.34 23.38 -20.31
C HIS A 406 4.48 24.73 -19.60
N ILE A 407 5.54 24.96 -18.81
CA ILE A 407 5.82 26.26 -18.17
C ILE A 407 6.10 27.36 -19.21
N SER A 408 6.85 27.03 -20.28
CA SER A 408 7.22 27.96 -21.32
C SER A 408 7.40 27.26 -22.67
N GLN A 409 7.02 27.97 -23.76
CA GLN A 409 7.32 27.50 -25.12
C GLN A 409 8.82 27.55 -25.46
N LYS A 410 9.57 28.43 -24.76
CA LYS A 410 11.03 28.52 -24.91
C LYS A 410 11.70 27.59 -23.91
N ARG A 411 12.69 26.84 -24.36
CA ARG A 411 13.55 26.06 -23.49
C ARG A 411 14.32 26.98 -22.54
N PHE A 412 14.26 26.71 -21.27
CA PHE A 412 14.91 27.51 -20.23
C PHE A 412 15.80 26.68 -19.30
N ILE A 413 15.72 25.34 -19.37
CA ILE A 413 16.58 24.46 -18.57
C ILE A 413 18.01 24.47 -19.12
N THR A 414 18.96 24.38 -18.20
CA THR A 414 20.38 24.22 -18.50
C THR A 414 20.70 22.77 -18.86
N LYS A 415 21.90 22.53 -19.40
CA LYS A 415 22.41 21.20 -19.69
C LYS A 415 22.38 20.34 -18.41
N PHE A 416 22.91 20.87 -17.30
CA PHE A 416 22.96 20.16 -16.01
C PHE A 416 21.58 19.81 -15.46
N GLU A 417 20.61 20.72 -15.49
CA GLU A 417 19.22 20.45 -15.08
C GLU A 417 18.61 19.31 -15.89
N GLY A 418 18.89 19.28 -17.20
CA GLY A 418 18.45 18.19 -18.06
C GLY A 418 19.13 16.87 -17.76
N GLU A 419 20.42 16.88 -17.41
CA GLU A 419 21.19 15.71 -17.01
C GLU A 419 20.72 15.15 -15.67
N ALA A 420 20.43 16.01 -14.68
CA ALA A 420 19.92 15.63 -13.39
C ALA A 420 18.55 14.92 -13.48
N MET A 421 17.60 15.51 -14.22
CA MET A 421 16.29 14.89 -14.46
C MET A 421 16.41 13.57 -15.24
N LEU A 422 17.32 13.51 -16.23
CA LEU A 422 17.54 12.28 -16.99
C LEU A 422 18.16 11.18 -16.12
N ALA A 423 19.04 11.53 -15.19
CA ALA A 423 19.58 10.59 -14.22
C ALA A 423 18.48 10.01 -13.30
N GLY A 424 17.54 10.85 -12.83
CA GLY A 424 16.36 10.40 -12.08
C GLY A 424 15.53 9.39 -12.87
N ILE A 425 15.17 9.71 -14.12
CA ILE A 425 14.45 8.77 -14.99
C ILE A 425 15.24 7.45 -15.15
N MET A 426 16.55 7.52 -15.33
CA MET A 426 17.38 6.34 -15.56
C MET A 426 17.51 5.44 -14.32
N VAL A 427 17.55 5.99 -13.11
CA VAL A 427 17.62 5.19 -11.88
C VAL A 427 16.34 4.37 -11.68
N ASP A 428 15.20 4.99 -11.78
CA ASP A 428 13.90 4.37 -11.52
C ASP A 428 13.45 3.39 -12.60
N THR A 429 13.96 3.58 -13.82
CA THR A 429 13.70 2.69 -14.95
C THR A 429 14.76 1.61 -15.14
N ASN A 430 15.75 1.54 -14.25
CA ASN A 430 16.92 0.67 -14.43
C ASN A 430 17.49 0.81 -15.86
N ASN A 431 17.88 2.04 -16.24
CA ASN A 431 18.36 2.38 -17.58
C ASN A 431 17.37 2.03 -18.70
N PHE A 432 16.07 2.33 -18.52
CA PHE A 432 14.98 2.05 -19.46
C PHE A 432 14.66 0.56 -19.67
N SER A 433 15.15 -0.33 -18.82
CA SER A 433 14.87 -1.76 -18.90
C SER A 433 13.61 -2.18 -18.14
N GLY A 434 13.11 -1.35 -17.22
CA GLY A 434 11.89 -1.57 -16.45
C GLY A 434 11.03 -0.32 -16.32
N ARG A 435 9.73 -0.46 -16.12
CA ARG A 435 8.76 0.63 -15.88
C ARG A 435 8.85 1.81 -16.86
N SER A 436 9.26 1.55 -18.12
CA SER A 436 9.44 2.59 -19.13
C SER A 436 8.27 2.57 -20.11
N GLY A 437 7.44 3.60 -20.06
CA GLY A 437 6.37 3.81 -21.02
C GLY A 437 6.72 4.80 -22.13
N VAL A 438 5.77 5.10 -23.00
CA VAL A 438 5.95 6.07 -24.09
C VAL A 438 6.30 7.45 -23.53
N ARG A 439 5.64 7.88 -22.44
CA ARG A 439 5.89 9.16 -21.77
C ARG A 439 7.33 9.26 -21.25
N THR A 440 7.87 8.19 -20.70
CA THR A 440 9.26 8.12 -20.24
C THR A 440 10.23 8.40 -21.38
N PHE A 441 10.04 7.75 -22.55
CA PHE A 441 10.86 8.01 -23.72
C PHE A 441 10.66 9.40 -24.31
N GLU A 442 9.44 9.93 -24.30
CA GLU A 442 9.16 11.31 -24.70
C GLU A 442 9.87 12.34 -23.81
N ALA A 443 9.80 12.14 -22.48
CA ALA A 443 10.52 12.98 -21.50
C ALA A 443 12.04 12.91 -21.72
N ALA A 444 12.61 11.71 -21.82
CA ALA A 444 14.03 11.52 -22.08
C ALA A 444 14.47 12.13 -23.42
N ALA A 445 13.68 11.97 -24.48
CA ALA A 445 13.94 12.58 -25.78
C ALA A 445 13.88 14.12 -25.71
N TRP A 446 12.97 14.68 -24.91
CA TRP A 446 12.88 16.12 -24.72
C TRP A 446 14.09 16.65 -23.95
N LEU A 447 14.52 15.98 -22.87
CA LEU A 447 15.73 16.32 -22.11
C LEU A 447 16.97 16.26 -23.00
N LYS A 448 17.10 15.22 -23.81
CA LYS A 448 18.20 15.10 -24.79
C LYS A 448 18.19 16.25 -25.80
N ARG A 449 17.03 16.61 -26.36
CA ARG A 449 16.90 17.80 -27.24
C ARG A 449 17.20 19.10 -26.50
N SER A 450 17.03 19.14 -25.20
CA SER A 450 17.34 20.31 -24.36
C SER A 450 18.82 20.42 -24.00
N GLY A 451 19.64 19.46 -24.39
CA GLY A 451 21.10 19.50 -24.25
C GLY A 451 21.70 18.51 -23.25
N ALA A 452 20.89 17.70 -22.59
CA ALA A 452 21.39 16.67 -21.69
C ALA A 452 22.31 15.68 -22.42
N ASP A 453 23.47 15.38 -21.83
CA ASP A 453 24.44 14.45 -22.37
C ASP A 453 24.40 13.12 -21.61
N THR A 454 23.93 12.08 -22.30
CA THR A 454 23.83 10.74 -21.75
C THR A 454 25.20 10.17 -21.31
N THR A 455 26.32 10.68 -21.83
CA THR A 455 27.66 10.27 -21.40
C THR A 455 27.99 10.86 -20.02
N GLU A 456 27.63 12.12 -19.78
CA GLU A 456 27.80 12.74 -18.46
C GLU A 456 26.86 12.09 -17.45
N VAL A 457 25.61 11.82 -17.83
CA VAL A 457 24.67 11.10 -16.96
C VAL A 457 25.22 9.73 -16.53
N LYS A 458 25.84 8.97 -17.44
CA LYS A 458 26.50 7.70 -17.10
C LYS A 458 27.61 7.84 -16.06
N ARG A 459 28.25 9.01 -15.95
CA ARG A 459 29.30 9.23 -14.94
C ARG A 459 28.73 9.29 -13.54
N TYR A 460 27.49 9.75 -13.36
CA TYR A 460 26.82 9.74 -12.05
C TYR A 460 26.55 8.31 -11.54
N PHE A 461 26.48 7.33 -12.44
CA PHE A 461 26.28 5.92 -12.10
C PHE A 461 27.58 5.12 -11.97
N GLN A 462 28.74 5.77 -12.03
CA GLN A 462 30.00 5.08 -11.84
C GLN A 462 30.13 4.60 -10.39
N THR A 463 30.39 3.31 -10.23
CA THR A 463 30.55 2.65 -8.94
C THR A 463 32.03 2.68 -8.53
N ASP A 464 32.30 2.74 -7.22
CA ASP A 464 33.66 2.60 -6.70
C ASP A 464 34.27 1.24 -7.10
N ARG A 465 35.58 1.21 -7.17
CA ARG A 465 36.34 0.03 -7.58
C ARG A 465 36.11 -1.19 -6.70
N ASP A 466 35.99 -0.97 -5.39
CA ASP A 466 35.81 -2.06 -4.43
C ASP A 466 34.41 -2.61 -4.44
N ASP A 467 33.39 -1.75 -4.59
CA ASP A 467 32.00 -2.15 -4.82
C ASP A 467 31.84 -2.90 -6.14
N PHE A 468 32.53 -2.45 -7.22
CA PHE A 468 32.54 -3.18 -8.50
C PHE A 468 33.11 -4.58 -8.35
N LYS A 469 34.26 -4.73 -7.62
CA LYS A 469 34.85 -6.05 -7.39
C LYS A 469 33.94 -6.97 -6.59
N THR A 470 33.26 -6.42 -5.60
CA THR A 470 32.30 -7.16 -4.77
C THR A 470 31.14 -7.68 -5.60
N LYS A 471 30.54 -6.83 -6.44
CA LYS A 471 29.48 -7.24 -7.37
C LYS A 471 29.98 -8.34 -8.32
N ALA A 472 31.13 -8.14 -8.95
CA ALA A 472 31.69 -9.11 -9.88
C ALA A 472 31.97 -10.46 -9.19
N THR A 473 32.42 -10.45 -7.94
CA THR A 473 32.68 -11.68 -7.16
C THR A 473 31.37 -12.39 -6.81
N ALA A 474 30.34 -11.65 -6.38
CA ALA A 474 29.04 -12.22 -6.07
C ALA A 474 28.39 -12.86 -7.30
N ILE A 475 28.45 -12.20 -8.46
CA ILE A 475 27.92 -12.71 -9.72
C ILE A 475 28.70 -13.97 -10.19
N ALA A 476 30.04 -13.95 -10.09
CA ALA A 476 30.87 -15.08 -10.49
C ALA A 476 30.65 -16.33 -9.63
N ASN A 477 30.23 -16.16 -8.38
CA ASN A 477 29.96 -17.24 -7.43
C ASN A 477 28.46 -17.55 -7.28
N ALA A 478 27.61 -17.02 -8.15
CA ALA A 478 26.18 -17.24 -8.09
C ALA A 478 25.81 -18.71 -8.35
N GLU A 479 24.86 -19.21 -7.59
CA GLU A 479 24.34 -20.58 -7.66
C GLU A 479 23.06 -20.61 -8.48
N PHE A 480 23.08 -21.28 -9.65
CA PHE A 480 21.95 -21.41 -10.56
C PHE A 480 21.20 -22.71 -10.28
N CYS A 481 19.90 -22.62 -9.98
CA CYS A 481 19.04 -23.77 -9.76
C CYS A 481 18.30 -24.18 -11.05
N ASP A 482 17.95 -25.47 -11.17
CA ASP A 482 17.28 -26.00 -12.36
C ASP A 482 15.89 -25.41 -12.61
N ASN A 483 15.26 -24.83 -11.59
CA ASN A 483 13.94 -24.17 -11.67
C ASN A 483 13.99 -22.71 -12.18
N GLY A 484 15.17 -22.22 -12.57
CA GLY A 484 15.37 -20.84 -13.04
C GLY A 484 15.55 -19.80 -11.91
N ILE A 485 15.73 -20.24 -10.69
CA ILE A 485 16.08 -19.39 -9.57
C ILE A 485 17.61 -19.30 -9.45
N VAL A 486 18.14 -18.14 -9.12
CA VAL A 486 19.57 -17.93 -8.85
C VAL A 486 19.75 -17.30 -7.48
N PHE A 487 20.69 -17.86 -6.72
CA PHE A 487 21.14 -17.32 -5.44
C PHE A 487 22.54 -16.71 -5.58
N ALA A 488 22.76 -15.56 -4.95
CA ALA A 488 24.10 -15.01 -4.80
C ALA A 488 24.32 -14.47 -3.38
N ARG A 489 25.57 -14.41 -3.00
CA ARG A 489 25.99 -13.87 -1.72
C ARG A 489 26.94 -12.69 -1.94
N THR A 490 26.67 -11.58 -1.25
CA THR A 490 27.63 -10.47 -1.15
C THR A 490 28.33 -10.48 0.20
N GLU A 491 29.62 -10.16 0.20
CA GLU A 491 30.42 -10.07 1.43
C GLU A 491 30.68 -8.61 1.82
N VAL A 492 29.69 -7.75 1.62
CA VAL A 492 29.76 -6.33 1.99
C VAL A 492 29.10 -6.13 3.34
N ASN A 493 29.72 -5.33 4.18
CA ASN A 493 29.18 -4.89 5.46
C ASN A 493 29.42 -3.39 5.61
N ASN A 494 28.81 -2.60 4.71
CA ASN A 494 28.85 -1.15 4.71
C ASN A 494 27.46 -0.56 4.42
N ALA A 495 27.36 0.75 4.34
CA ALA A 495 26.11 1.45 4.08
C ALA A 495 25.49 1.08 2.71
N ASN A 496 26.32 0.69 1.73
CA ASN A 496 25.91 0.37 0.35
C ASN A 496 25.44 -1.07 0.17
N SER A 497 25.48 -1.91 1.21
CA SER A 497 25.15 -3.34 1.11
C SER A 497 23.79 -3.61 0.45
N THR A 498 22.77 -2.85 0.80
CA THR A 498 21.41 -3.00 0.24
C THR A 498 21.40 -2.67 -1.26
N ILE A 499 22.10 -1.60 -1.65
CA ILE A 499 22.19 -1.14 -3.05
C ILE A 499 22.95 -2.16 -3.88
N ILE A 500 24.08 -2.65 -3.36
CA ILE A 500 24.92 -3.65 -4.03
C ILE A 500 24.14 -4.96 -4.24
N ASN A 501 23.42 -5.43 -3.22
CA ASN A 501 22.57 -6.61 -3.34
C ASN A 501 21.52 -6.47 -4.42
N ALA A 502 20.83 -5.32 -4.46
CA ALA A 502 19.83 -5.03 -5.47
C ALA A 502 20.43 -5.02 -6.89
N GLN A 503 21.58 -4.38 -7.07
CA GLN A 503 22.28 -4.32 -8.35
C GLN A 503 22.76 -5.71 -8.82
N VAL A 504 23.28 -6.54 -7.90
CA VAL A 504 23.65 -7.93 -8.23
C VAL A 504 22.42 -8.74 -8.64
N ALA A 505 21.29 -8.54 -7.97
CA ALA A 505 20.05 -9.23 -8.30
C ALA A 505 19.55 -8.83 -9.70
N ASP A 506 19.60 -7.55 -10.04
CA ASP A 506 19.21 -7.05 -11.37
C ASP A 506 20.15 -7.61 -12.48
N GLU A 507 21.45 -7.65 -12.24
CA GLU A 507 22.44 -8.20 -13.18
C GLU A 507 22.23 -9.71 -13.43
N LEU A 508 21.93 -10.48 -12.39
CA LEU A 508 21.66 -11.91 -12.50
C LEU A 508 20.40 -12.24 -13.30
N LEU A 509 19.40 -11.36 -13.30
CA LEU A 509 18.22 -11.52 -14.17
C LEU A 509 18.52 -11.39 -15.65
N MET A 510 19.65 -10.76 -16.03
CA MET A 510 20.08 -10.67 -17.44
C MET A 510 20.59 -11.99 -18.00
N VAL A 511 20.80 -13.00 -17.14
CA VAL A 511 21.29 -14.32 -17.55
C VAL A 511 20.13 -15.13 -18.13
N LYS A 512 20.32 -15.67 -19.33
CA LYS A 512 19.28 -16.45 -20.03
C LYS A 512 18.83 -17.64 -19.19
N GLY A 513 17.52 -17.76 -18.98
CA GLY A 513 16.89 -18.86 -18.23
C GLY A 513 16.68 -18.57 -16.76
N VAL A 514 17.17 -17.42 -16.25
CA VAL A 514 16.87 -16.96 -14.90
C VAL A 514 15.48 -16.31 -14.90
N LYS A 515 14.61 -16.76 -14.00
CA LYS A 515 13.25 -16.26 -13.76
C LYS A 515 13.19 -15.34 -12.53
N ALA A 516 13.98 -15.67 -11.53
CA ALA A 516 14.12 -14.84 -10.34
C ALA A 516 15.52 -14.94 -9.74
N SER A 517 15.98 -13.88 -9.13
CA SER A 517 17.28 -13.76 -8.45
C SER A 517 17.07 -13.35 -6.99
N LEU A 518 17.79 -14.02 -6.09
CA LEU A 518 17.79 -13.74 -4.66
C LEU A 518 19.22 -13.52 -4.19
N VAL A 519 19.52 -12.31 -3.76
CA VAL A 519 20.85 -11.91 -3.31
C VAL A 519 20.82 -11.63 -1.82
N LEU A 520 21.67 -12.33 -1.09
CA LEU A 520 21.79 -12.23 0.35
C LEU A 520 23.10 -11.55 0.72
N GLY A 521 23.06 -10.65 1.70
CA GLY A 521 24.24 -9.97 2.23
C GLY A 521 23.99 -9.52 3.67
N LYS A 522 24.95 -8.87 4.30
CA LYS A 522 24.81 -8.32 5.66
C LYS A 522 24.79 -6.79 5.62
N ASN A 523 23.92 -6.19 6.42
CA ASN A 523 23.96 -4.75 6.66
C ASN A 523 24.96 -4.40 7.77
N ILE A 524 25.21 -3.11 7.99
CA ILE A 524 26.12 -2.61 9.04
C ILE A 524 25.73 -3.04 10.46
N LYS A 525 24.48 -3.45 10.68
CA LYS A 525 23.99 -3.97 11.97
C LYS A 525 24.17 -5.48 12.10
N GLY A 526 24.74 -6.14 11.08
CA GLY A 526 24.96 -7.59 11.05
C GLY A 526 23.72 -8.42 10.71
N GLN A 527 22.61 -7.79 10.34
CA GLN A 527 21.39 -8.48 9.91
C GLN A 527 21.55 -8.96 8.46
N THR A 528 20.97 -10.09 8.13
CA THR A 528 20.91 -10.58 6.75
C THR A 528 19.84 -9.81 5.98
N ILE A 529 20.26 -9.19 4.88
CA ILE A 529 19.38 -8.52 3.92
C ILE A 529 19.20 -9.40 2.70
N ILE A 530 17.96 -9.47 2.22
CA ILE A 530 17.57 -10.24 1.03
C ILE A 530 17.07 -9.24 0.00
N SER A 531 17.67 -9.25 -1.19
CA SER A 531 17.14 -8.53 -2.34
C SER A 531 16.65 -9.53 -3.38
N ALA A 532 15.36 -9.46 -3.71
CA ALA A 532 14.71 -10.37 -4.64
C ALA A 532 14.22 -9.62 -5.88
N ARG A 533 14.46 -10.19 -7.06
CA ARG A 533 14.02 -9.68 -8.35
C ARG A 533 13.42 -10.80 -9.20
N SER A 534 12.50 -10.43 -10.10
CA SER A 534 11.85 -11.37 -11.02
C SER A 534 11.50 -10.70 -12.35
N LEU A 535 11.43 -11.49 -13.42
CA LEU A 535 10.91 -11.04 -14.71
C LEU A 535 9.38 -11.14 -14.84
N GLY A 536 8.67 -11.48 -13.75
CA GLY A 536 7.22 -11.60 -13.73
C GLY A 536 6.68 -13.03 -13.69
N GLU A 537 7.55 -14.03 -13.74
CA GLU A 537 7.17 -15.45 -13.60
C GLU A 537 7.11 -15.91 -12.14
N VAL A 538 7.75 -15.19 -11.22
CA VAL A 538 7.78 -15.48 -9.78
C VAL A 538 7.38 -14.22 -9.02
N ASN A 539 6.38 -14.33 -8.13
CA ASN A 539 5.98 -13.24 -7.27
C ASN A 539 6.93 -13.13 -6.06
N VAL A 540 7.97 -12.31 -6.21
CA VAL A 540 8.97 -12.14 -5.15
C VAL A 540 8.45 -11.37 -3.93
N GLN A 541 7.35 -10.62 -4.06
CA GLN A 541 6.70 -9.97 -2.91
C GLN A 541 6.19 -10.99 -1.90
N VAL A 542 5.44 -11.99 -2.37
CA VAL A 542 4.89 -13.06 -1.52
C VAL A 542 5.99 -13.86 -0.83
N LEU A 543 7.13 -14.05 -1.52
CA LEU A 543 8.29 -14.71 -0.92
C LEU A 543 8.87 -13.85 0.22
N MET A 544 9.07 -12.54 -0.01
CA MET A 544 9.67 -11.65 1.00
C MET A 544 8.74 -11.36 2.18
N GLU A 545 7.44 -11.36 2.00
CA GLU A 545 6.45 -11.24 3.09
C GLU A 545 6.58 -12.36 4.13
N LYS A 546 7.00 -13.56 3.73
CA LYS A 546 7.30 -14.68 4.64
C LYS A 546 8.45 -14.38 5.61
N PHE A 547 9.35 -13.49 5.21
CA PHE A 547 10.51 -13.04 6.00
C PHE A 547 10.28 -11.66 6.65
N GLY A 548 9.02 -11.23 6.76
CA GLY A 548 8.66 -9.93 7.34
C GLY A 548 9.06 -8.73 6.49
N GLY A 549 9.38 -8.97 5.23
CA GLY A 549 9.72 -7.95 4.23
C GLY A 549 8.52 -7.54 3.38
N GLY A 550 8.80 -6.96 2.21
CA GLY A 550 7.77 -6.53 1.28
C GLY A 550 8.35 -5.96 0.00
N GLY A 551 7.49 -5.42 -0.84
CA GLY A 551 7.88 -4.83 -2.12
C GLY A 551 6.77 -4.91 -3.16
N HIS A 552 7.16 -5.19 -4.39
CA HIS A 552 6.27 -5.38 -5.54
C HIS A 552 6.44 -6.78 -6.11
N PHE A 553 5.56 -7.15 -7.02
CA PHE A 553 5.54 -8.44 -7.69
C PHE A 553 6.92 -8.86 -8.25
N THR A 554 7.63 -7.93 -8.89
CA THR A 554 8.93 -8.17 -9.54
C THR A 554 10.15 -7.71 -8.75
N SER A 555 9.97 -6.98 -7.65
CA SER A 555 11.05 -6.40 -6.85
C SER A 555 10.65 -6.30 -5.39
N ALA A 556 11.31 -7.05 -4.53
CA ALA A 556 11.01 -7.09 -3.10
C ALA A 556 12.30 -7.28 -2.27
N ALA A 557 12.21 -6.98 -0.98
CA ALA A 557 13.33 -7.15 -0.05
C ALA A 557 12.84 -7.54 1.35
N ALA A 558 13.74 -8.17 2.13
CA ALA A 558 13.52 -8.47 3.53
C ALA A 558 14.80 -8.26 4.35
N GLN A 559 14.64 -8.10 5.66
CA GLN A 559 15.74 -8.04 6.62
C GLN A 559 15.43 -8.96 7.79
N VAL A 560 16.36 -9.88 8.07
CA VAL A 560 16.17 -10.91 9.10
C VAL A 560 17.42 -10.97 10.01
N ASN A 561 17.27 -11.50 11.21
CA ASN A 561 18.37 -11.59 12.17
C ASN A 561 19.16 -12.90 12.05
N GLU A 562 18.63 -13.86 11.32
CA GLU A 562 19.21 -15.19 11.10
C GLU A 562 20.45 -15.11 10.18
N ASP A 563 21.30 -16.13 10.25
CA ASP A 563 22.53 -16.15 9.44
C ASP A 563 22.24 -16.62 8.00
N TYR A 564 23.17 -16.34 7.08
CA TYR A 564 23.05 -16.61 5.65
C TYR A 564 22.57 -18.03 5.32
N GLU A 565 23.19 -19.06 5.91
CA GLU A 565 22.88 -20.45 5.60
C GLU A 565 21.46 -20.87 6.06
N GLU A 566 21.03 -20.33 7.20
CA GLU A 566 19.68 -20.57 7.73
C GLU A 566 18.64 -19.90 6.84
N VAL A 567 18.86 -18.64 6.47
CA VAL A 567 17.96 -17.88 5.60
C VAL A 567 17.86 -18.51 4.22
N LYS A 568 18.99 -18.94 3.64
CA LYS A 568 19.01 -19.60 2.34
C LYS A 568 18.22 -20.91 2.36
N ALA A 569 18.44 -21.76 3.37
CA ALA A 569 17.72 -23.03 3.50
C ALA A 569 16.22 -22.85 3.67
N GLU A 570 15.79 -21.78 4.36
CA GLU A 570 14.37 -21.46 4.52
C GLU A 570 13.78 -20.89 3.22
N LEU A 571 14.51 -20.03 2.50
CA LEU A 571 14.13 -19.52 1.19
C LEU A 571 13.93 -20.66 0.17
N GLU A 572 14.83 -21.63 0.13
CA GLU A 572 14.70 -22.80 -0.75
C GLU A 572 13.39 -23.55 -0.49
N LYS A 573 13.02 -23.79 0.78
CA LYS A 573 11.74 -24.44 1.14
C LYS A 573 10.53 -23.60 0.73
N VAL A 574 10.56 -22.29 1.00
CA VAL A 574 9.47 -21.37 0.64
C VAL A 574 9.26 -21.32 -0.86
N ILE A 575 10.35 -21.35 -1.64
CA ILE A 575 10.31 -21.37 -3.11
C ILE A 575 9.75 -22.71 -3.62
N GLU A 576 10.17 -23.83 -3.05
CA GLU A 576 9.63 -25.15 -3.41
C GLU A 576 8.12 -25.22 -3.15
N GLU A 577 7.66 -24.74 -1.98
CA GLU A 577 6.23 -24.67 -1.66
C GLU A 577 5.45 -23.76 -2.62
N TYR A 578 6.05 -22.63 -3.00
CA TYR A 578 5.45 -21.68 -3.94
C TYR A 578 5.29 -22.31 -5.31
N LEU A 579 6.35 -22.92 -5.87
CA LEU A 579 6.32 -23.54 -7.19
C LEU A 579 5.42 -24.78 -7.26
N HIS A 580 5.24 -25.52 -6.14
CA HIS A 580 4.30 -26.64 -6.07
C HIS A 580 2.84 -26.18 -6.11
N LYS A 581 2.49 -25.05 -5.47
CA LYS A 581 1.13 -24.50 -5.51
C LYS A 581 0.74 -24.02 -6.90
N ASP A 582 1.62 -23.28 -7.58
CA ASP A 582 1.37 -22.81 -8.95
C ASP A 582 1.14 -23.99 -9.92
N SER A 583 1.80 -25.12 -9.71
CA SER A 583 1.62 -26.32 -10.55
C SER A 583 0.31 -27.08 -10.30
N GLU A 584 -0.39 -26.85 -9.20
CA GLU A 584 -1.71 -27.43 -8.87
C GLU A 584 -2.88 -26.54 -9.32
N GLU A 585 -2.68 -25.23 -9.40
CA GLU A 585 -3.69 -24.27 -9.91
C GLU A 585 -3.79 -24.26 -11.45
N ASP A 586 -2.76 -24.68 -12.15
CA ASP A 586 -2.74 -24.84 -13.63
C ASP A 586 -3.30 -26.20 -14.14
N LYS A 587 -3.84 -27.05 -13.26
CA LYS A 587 -4.46 -28.34 -13.62
C LYS A 587 -5.97 -28.33 -13.37
#